data_0c11535b1253429799c8c35be3fa88d1
#
_entry.id   0c11535b1253429799c8c35be3fa88d1
#
_cell.length_a   1.000
_cell.length_b   1.000
_cell.length_c   1.000
_cell.angle_alpha   90.00
_cell.angle_beta   90.00
_cell.angle_gamma   90.00
#
_symmetry.space_group_name_H-M   'P 1'
#
loop_
_entity.id
_entity.type
_entity.pdbx_description
1 polymer ?
#
loop_
_entity_poly.entity_id
_entity_poly.type
_entity_poly.pdbx_seq_one_letter_code
_entity_poly.pdbx_strand_id
1 'polypeptide(L)'
;MLFRSKTQPFNILADPRSESTTAEIQKQFDFIQDVNGTVDKAHKSIKKIRSVNKQLGAFQKQYIGDDNVKELLEKAKKLQEELSDIEKALYQTKNRSGQDPLNFPIRLTDKLGGLNSLTRRGDFPPTDQAIIVKNELTQKINTQLNSFNTLLSEQVKAFNTAFNSKQLNYLFVEE
;
A
#
# COMPACT_ATOMS: atom_id res chain seq x y z
N MET A 1 30.41 5.45 -32.40
CA MET A 1 29.14 5.51 -33.17
C MET A 1 28.30 6.62 -32.58
N LEU A 2 28.05 7.71 -33.32
CA LEU A 2 27.22 8.82 -32.85
C LEU A 2 25.74 8.50 -33.18
N PHE A 3 24.93 8.25 -32.15
CA PHE A 3 23.48 8.10 -32.37
C PHE A 3 22.89 9.48 -32.67
N ARG A 4 22.35 9.63 -33.90
CA ARG A 4 21.58 10.82 -34.27
C ARG A 4 20.10 10.54 -34.07
N SER A 5 19.48 11.18 -33.06
CA SER A 5 18.03 11.20 -32.90
C SER A 5 17.44 12.39 -33.64
N LYS A 6 16.27 12.21 -34.26
CA LYS A 6 15.45 13.28 -34.82
C LYS A 6 14.13 13.32 -34.04
N THR A 7 13.74 14.51 -33.60
CA THR A 7 12.42 14.72 -32.99
C THR A 7 11.45 15.16 -34.09
N GLN A 8 10.31 14.48 -34.16
CA GLN A 8 9.20 14.82 -35.07
C GLN A 8 7.97 15.14 -34.20
N PRO A 9 7.35 16.31 -34.32
CA PRO A 9 6.09 16.61 -33.68
C PRO A 9 4.95 15.83 -34.36
N PHE A 10 4.01 15.36 -33.59
CA PHE A 10 2.76 14.77 -34.07
C PHE A 10 1.59 15.16 -33.13
N ASN A 11 0.38 15.19 -33.69
CA ASN A 11 -0.83 15.45 -32.92
C ASN A 11 -1.60 14.13 -32.75
N ILE A 12 -2.07 13.87 -31.51
CA ILE A 12 -3.01 12.78 -31.23
C ILE A 12 -4.42 13.38 -31.41
N LEU A 13 -5.16 12.82 -32.35
CA LEU A 13 -6.55 13.19 -32.59
C LEU A 13 -7.47 12.25 -31.82
N ALA A 14 -8.62 12.76 -31.40
CA ALA A 14 -9.69 11.92 -30.86
C ALA A 14 -10.21 10.95 -31.94
N ASP A 15 -10.66 9.75 -31.53
CA ASP A 15 -11.31 8.79 -32.42
C ASP A 15 -12.64 9.43 -32.94
N PRO A 16 -12.80 9.63 -34.27
CA PRO A 16 -14.01 10.24 -34.82
C PRO A 16 -15.27 9.37 -34.62
N ARG A 17 -15.12 8.11 -34.20
CA ARG A 17 -16.24 7.21 -33.89
C ARG A 17 -16.67 7.30 -32.42
N SER A 18 -15.89 7.96 -31.58
CA SER A 18 -16.24 8.16 -30.17
C SER A 18 -17.25 9.28 -30.05
N GLU A 19 -18.37 9.02 -29.35
CA GLU A 19 -19.39 10.01 -29.04
C GLU A 19 -19.03 10.86 -27.82
N SER A 20 -17.96 10.48 -27.09
CA SER A 20 -17.55 11.15 -25.87
C SER A 20 -16.85 12.47 -26.12
N THR A 21 -17.20 13.45 -25.33
CA THR A 21 -16.54 14.76 -25.32
C THR A 21 -15.16 14.69 -24.68
N THR A 22 -14.29 15.64 -25.01
CA THR A 22 -12.97 15.79 -24.32
C THR A 22 -13.13 15.91 -22.80
N ALA A 23 -14.18 16.59 -22.33
CA ALA A 23 -14.44 16.72 -20.90
C ALA A 23 -14.81 15.39 -20.22
N GLU A 24 -15.51 14.51 -20.91
CA GLU A 24 -15.86 13.18 -20.41
C GLU A 24 -14.64 12.25 -20.37
N ILE A 25 -13.81 12.29 -21.40
CA ILE A 25 -12.52 11.60 -21.44
C ILE A 25 -11.60 12.09 -20.30
N GLN A 26 -11.58 13.41 -20.02
CA GLN A 26 -10.82 13.95 -18.91
C GLN A 26 -11.33 13.44 -17.56
N LYS A 27 -12.66 13.38 -17.34
CA LYS A 27 -13.24 12.77 -16.13
C LYS A 27 -12.84 11.32 -15.95
N GLN A 28 -12.81 10.54 -17.03
CA GLN A 28 -12.33 9.16 -17.00
C GLN A 28 -10.86 9.08 -16.58
N PHE A 29 -10.01 9.91 -17.20
CA PHE A 29 -8.59 9.98 -16.87
C PHE A 29 -8.36 10.35 -15.40
N ASP A 30 -9.01 11.40 -14.92
CA ASP A 30 -8.88 11.86 -13.53
C ASP A 30 -9.31 10.78 -12.53
N PHE A 31 -10.41 10.08 -12.81
CA PHE A 31 -10.86 8.95 -12.00
C PHE A 31 -9.80 7.85 -11.91
N ILE A 32 -9.21 7.47 -13.05
CA ILE A 32 -8.16 6.44 -13.11
C ILE A 32 -6.92 6.89 -12.34
N GLN A 33 -6.53 8.16 -12.47
CA GLN A 33 -5.38 8.72 -11.75
C GLN A 33 -5.60 8.74 -10.23
N ASP A 34 -6.80 9.10 -9.77
CA ASP A 34 -7.17 9.08 -8.35
C ASP A 34 -7.09 7.65 -7.77
N VAL A 35 -7.63 6.66 -8.50
CA VAL A 35 -7.56 5.25 -8.12
C VAL A 35 -6.10 4.80 -8.02
N ASN A 36 -5.31 5.06 -9.06
CA ASN A 36 -3.89 4.68 -9.10
C ASN A 36 -3.09 5.35 -7.98
N GLY A 37 -3.31 6.63 -7.74
CA GLY A 37 -2.64 7.38 -6.68
C GLY A 37 -2.93 6.83 -5.28
N THR A 38 -4.18 6.43 -5.03
CA THR A 38 -4.58 5.83 -3.75
C THR A 38 -3.99 4.44 -3.57
N VAL A 39 -4.04 3.61 -4.60
CA VAL A 39 -3.44 2.25 -4.59
C VAL A 39 -1.91 2.33 -4.40
N ASP A 40 -1.23 3.25 -5.09
CA ASP A 40 0.22 3.45 -4.94
C ASP A 40 0.61 3.85 -3.52
N LYS A 41 -0.12 4.79 -2.91
CA LYS A 41 0.08 5.18 -1.50
C LYS A 41 -0.07 3.98 -0.56
N ALA A 42 -1.10 3.16 -0.76
CA ALA A 42 -1.32 1.97 0.04
C ALA A 42 -0.17 0.95 -0.12
N HIS A 43 0.27 0.66 -1.35
CA HIS A 43 1.39 -0.26 -1.58
C HIS A 43 2.73 0.25 -1.04
N LYS A 44 2.99 1.55 -1.09
CA LYS A 44 4.16 2.15 -0.43
C LYS A 44 4.12 1.96 1.09
N SER A 45 2.95 2.11 1.70
CA SER A 45 2.76 1.87 3.13
C SER A 45 2.92 0.40 3.50
N ILE A 46 2.40 -0.54 2.70
CA ILE A 46 2.59 -1.98 2.87
C ILE A 46 4.10 -2.35 2.85
N LYS A 47 4.87 -1.77 1.93
CA LYS A 47 6.33 -1.98 1.90
C LYS A 47 7.00 -1.51 3.20
N LYS A 48 6.59 -0.38 3.75
CA LYS A 48 7.10 0.13 5.03
C LYS A 48 6.69 -0.78 6.20
N ILE A 49 5.44 -1.23 6.25
CA ILE A 49 4.95 -2.19 7.24
C ILE A 49 5.82 -3.44 7.25
N ARG A 50 6.05 -4.03 6.08
CA ARG A 50 6.89 -5.24 5.94
C ARG A 50 8.32 -5.01 6.41
N SER A 51 8.89 -3.84 6.12
CA SER A 51 10.23 -3.48 6.58
C SER A 51 10.30 -3.38 8.10
N VAL A 52 9.33 -2.72 8.74
CA VAL A 52 9.26 -2.62 10.22
C VAL A 52 9.04 -4.01 10.83
N ASN A 53 8.10 -4.81 10.30
CA ASN A 53 7.83 -6.15 10.78
C ASN A 53 9.06 -7.07 10.69
N LYS A 54 9.87 -6.94 9.63
CA LYS A 54 11.14 -7.68 9.50
C LYS A 54 12.12 -7.30 10.61
N GLN A 55 12.24 -6.01 10.91
CA GLN A 55 13.13 -5.51 11.97
C GLN A 55 12.67 -5.97 13.36
N LEU A 56 11.36 -5.88 13.65
CA LEU A 56 10.78 -6.37 14.89
C LEU A 56 11.00 -7.89 15.06
N GLY A 57 10.82 -8.65 13.97
CA GLY A 57 11.09 -10.09 13.98
C GLY A 57 12.56 -10.44 14.20
N ALA A 58 13.49 -9.65 13.66
CA ALA A 58 14.92 -9.81 13.92
C ALA A 58 15.24 -9.51 15.38
N PHE A 59 14.71 -8.42 15.93
CA PHE A 59 14.86 -8.08 17.35
C PHE A 59 14.32 -9.19 18.26
N GLN A 60 13.13 -9.72 18.00
CA GLN A 60 12.56 -10.79 18.80
C GLN A 60 13.40 -12.05 18.80
N LYS A 61 13.99 -12.42 17.65
CA LYS A 61 14.88 -13.58 17.54
C LYS A 61 16.18 -13.38 18.31
N GLN A 62 16.73 -12.18 18.22
CA GLN A 62 18.02 -11.81 18.81
C GLN A 62 17.98 -11.84 20.34
N TYR A 63 16.86 -11.40 20.92
CA TYR A 63 16.73 -11.23 22.37
C TYR A 63 15.77 -12.27 23.01
N ILE A 64 15.51 -13.39 22.32
CA ILE A 64 14.65 -14.45 22.85
C ILE A 64 15.20 -14.98 24.17
N GLY A 65 14.37 -14.99 25.22
CA GLY A 65 14.76 -15.49 26.55
C GLY A 65 15.53 -14.50 27.42
N ASP A 66 15.77 -13.28 26.97
CA ASP A 66 16.39 -12.23 27.79
C ASP A 66 15.34 -11.51 28.63
N ASP A 67 15.34 -11.78 29.93
CA ASP A 67 14.41 -11.16 30.90
C ASP A 67 14.56 -9.64 31.00
N ASN A 68 15.73 -9.08 30.69
CA ASN A 68 15.97 -7.62 30.77
C ASN A 68 15.15 -6.86 29.73
N VAL A 69 14.73 -7.51 28.64
CA VAL A 69 13.99 -6.89 27.54
C VAL A 69 12.60 -7.48 27.34
N LYS A 70 12.10 -8.29 28.29
CA LYS A 70 10.81 -8.95 28.18
C LYS A 70 9.67 -8.02 27.82
N GLU A 71 9.54 -6.86 28.50
CA GLU A 71 8.52 -5.86 28.17
C GLU A 71 8.67 -5.29 26.75
N LEU A 72 9.91 -5.15 26.27
CA LEU A 72 10.17 -4.66 24.93
C LEU A 72 9.84 -5.71 23.86
N LEU A 73 10.05 -7.01 24.16
CA LEU A 73 9.62 -8.12 23.32
C LEU A 73 8.09 -8.19 23.20
N GLU A 74 7.36 -7.96 24.30
CA GLU A 74 5.90 -7.90 24.28
C GLU A 74 5.39 -6.71 23.46
N LYS A 75 6.00 -5.53 23.62
CA LYS A 75 5.70 -4.35 22.79
C LYS A 75 5.99 -4.59 21.32
N ALA A 76 7.12 -5.24 20.99
CA ALA A 76 7.46 -5.61 19.62
C ALA A 76 6.42 -6.54 19.00
N LYS A 77 5.97 -7.55 19.75
CA LYS A 77 4.95 -8.49 19.29
C LYS A 77 3.62 -7.79 19.04
N LYS A 78 3.15 -6.97 19.98
CA LYS A 78 1.91 -6.21 19.83
C LYS A 78 1.96 -5.28 18.60
N LEU A 79 3.04 -4.51 18.46
CA LEU A 79 3.23 -3.61 17.32
C LEU A 79 3.24 -4.39 15.98
N GLN A 80 3.87 -5.55 15.94
CA GLN A 80 3.89 -6.42 14.77
C GLN A 80 2.50 -6.96 14.41
N GLU A 81 1.68 -7.30 15.40
CA GLU A 81 0.30 -7.73 15.21
C GLU A 81 -0.55 -6.59 14.62
N GLU A 82 -0.50 -5.39 15.21
CA GLU A 82 -1.24 -4.22 14.74
C GLU A 82 -0.84 -3.80 13.31
N LEU A 83 0.46 -3.79 12.99
CA LEU A 83 0.95 -3.54 11.65
C LEU A 83 0.48 -4.60 10.64
N SER A 84 0.49 -5.86 11.05
CA SER A 84 0.04 -6.98 10.22
C SER A 84 -1.45 -6.92 9.92
N ASP A 85 -2.26 -6.44 10.86
CA ASP A 85 -3.70 -6.30 10.67
C ASP A 85 -4.04 -5.18 9.69
N ILE A 86 -3.30 -4.07 9.71
CA ILE A 86 -3.39 -3.02 8.69
C ILE A 86 -3.02 -3.59 7.30
N GLU A 87 -1.93 -4.34 7.20
CA GLU A 87 -1.53 -4.97 5.94
C GLU A 87 -2.62 -5.90 5.40
N LYS A 88 -3.17 -6.78 6.25
CA LYS A 88 -4.25 -7.72 5.88
C LYS A 88 -5.53 -7.01 5.46
N ALA A 89 -5.85 -5.85 6.02
CA ALA A 89 -6.99 -5.05 5.58
C ALA A 89 -6.77 -4.45 4.19
N LEU A 90 -5.56 -3.97 3.91
CA LEU A 90 -5.20 -3.36 2.64
C LEU A 90 -4.98 -4.38 1.53
N TYR A 91 -4.28 -5.49 1.81
CA TYR A 91 -3.78 -6.44 0.83
C TYR A 91 -4.01 -7.89 1.24
N GLN A 92 -4.23 -8.79 0.27
CA GLN A 92 -4.36 -10.22 0.55
C GLN A 92 -2.98 -10.87 0.70
N THR A 93 -2.59 -11.16 1.94
CA THR A 93 -1.26 -11.71 2.29
C THR A 93 -1.14 -13.22 2.08
N LYS A 94 -2.25 -13.91 1.85
CA LYS A 94 -2.27 -15.38 1.69
C LYS A 94 -2.06 -15.83 0.25
N ASN A 95 -2.20 -14.94 -0.72
CA ASN A 95 -2.02 -15.27 -2.13
C ASN A 95 -0.57 -15.63 -2.44
N ARG A 96 -0.35 -16.79 -3.03
CA ARG A 96 0.95 -17.29 -3.51
C ARG A 96 0.92 -17.60 -5.01
N SER A 97 -0.28 -17.77 -5.58
CA SER A 97 -0.49 -18.05 -6.99
C SER A 97 -1.60 -17.16 -7.58
N GLY A 98 -1.70 -17.08 -8.90
CA GLY A 98 -2.73 -16.31 -9.61
C GLY A 98 -4.15 -16.84 -9.40
N GLN A 99 -4.33 -18.09 -8.95
CA GLN A 99 -5.64 -18.71 -8.69
C GLN A 99 -6.11 -18.58 -7.23
N ASP A 100 -5.24 -18.16 -6.32
CA ASP A 100 -5.55 -18.03 -4.90
C ASP A 100 -6.72 -17.09 -4.57
N PRO A 101 -7.05 -16.05 -5.39
CA PRO A 101 -8.25 -15.23 -5.16
C PRO A 101 -9.57 -16.01 -5.17
N LEU A 102 -9.59 -17.23 -5.74
CA LEU A 102 -10.75 -18.13 -5.65
C LEU A 102 -10.99 -18.64 -4.20
N ASN A 103 -9.91 -18.76 -3.41
CA ASN A 103 -9.95 -19.24 -2.05
C ASN A 103 -9.84 -18.12 -1.02
N PHE A 104 -9.16 -17.03 -1.36
CA PHE A 104 -8.91 -15.90 -0.47
C PHE A 104 -9.49 -14.62 -1.05
N PRO A 105 -10.48 -14.00 -0.41
CA PRO A 105 -11.16 -12.82 -0.95
C PRO A 105 -10.19 -11.65 -1.12
N ILE A 106 -10.35 -10.93 -2.23
CA ILE A 106 -9.59 -9.71 -2.53
C ILE A 106 -9.80 -8.63 -1.46
N ARG A 107 -8.78 -7.81 -1.24
CA ARG A 107 -8.75 -6.77 -0.22
C ARG A 107 -8.93 -5.37 -0.81
N LEU A 108 -8.78 -4.34 0.02
CA LEU A 108 -9.12 -2.96 -0.35
C LEU A 108 -8.37 -2.46 -1.59
N THR A 109 -7.06 -2.73 -1.71
CA THR A 109 -6.26 -2.29 -2.86
C THR A 109 -6.72 -2.94 -4.16
N ASP A 110 -7.03 -4.26 -4.12
CA ASP A 110 -7.49 -4.99 -5.30
C ASP A 110 -8.91 -4.57 -5.70
N LYS A 111 -9.79 -4.34 -4.70
CA LYS A 111 -11.15 -3.85 -4.96
C LYS A 111 -11.13 -2.47 -5.63
N LEU A 112 -10.29 -1.55 -5.11
CA LEU A 112 -10.18 -0.22 -5.68
C LEU A 112 -9.54 -0.27 -7.06
N GLY A 113 -8.43 -0.99 -7.23
CA GLY A 113 -7.76 -1.15 -8.52
C GLY A 113 -8.62 -1.79 -9.59
N GLY A 114 -9.53 -2.69 -9.20
CA GLY A 114 -10.50 -3.34 -10.08
C GLY A 114 -11.44 -2.36 -10.79
N LEU A 115 -11.72 -1.18 -10.22
CA LEU A 115 -12.54 -0.16 -10.87
C LEU A 115 -11.90 0.37 -12.15
N ASN A 116 -10.58 0.38 -12.26
CA ASN A 116 -9.88 0.76 -13.49
C ASN A 116 -10.25 -0.14 -14.67
N SER A 117 -10.46 -1.44 -14.42
CA SER A 117 -10.83 -2.40 -15.47
C SER A 117 -12.22 -2.14 -16.02
N LEU A 118 -13.13 -1.60 -15.20
CA LEU A 118 -14.47 -1.21 -15.62
C LEU A 118 -14.43 0.12 -16.41
N THR A 119 -13.72 1.10 -15.88
CA THR A 119 -13.68 2.46 -16.43
C THR A 119 -12.95 2.53 -17.77
N ARG A 120 -11.95 1.63 -18.02
CA ARG A 120 -11.18 1.59 -19.27
C ARG A 120 -11.86 0.86 -20.44
N ARG A 121 -13.07 0.34 -20.28
CA ARG A 121 -13.73 -0.45 -21.33
C ARG A 121 -14.29 0.34 -22.50
N GLY A 122 -14.14 1.64 -22.51
CA GLY A 122 -14.58 2.53 -23.56
C GLY A 122 -14.22 3.96 -23.23
N ASP A 123 -14.61 4.90 -24.05
CA ASP A 123 -14.33 6.32 -23.90
C ASP A 123 -15.44 7.03 -23.11
N PHE A 124 -16.02 6.38 -22.11
CA PHE A 124 -17.12 6.92 -21.32
C PHE A 124 -16.65 7.46 -19.97
N PRO A 125 -17.30 8.51 -19.44
CA PRO A 125 -17.04 8.97 -18.07
C PRO A 125 -17.37 7.87 -17.08
N PRO A 126 -16.76 7.86 -15.87
CA PRO A 126 -17.12 6.91 -14.83
C PRO A 126 -18.59 7.10 -14.44
N THR A 127 -19.29 5.99 -14.19
CA THR A 127 -20.68 6.02 -13.71
C THR A 127 -20.75 6.58 -12.28
N ASP A 128 -21.91 7.11 -11.89
CA ASP A 128 -22.13 7.58 -10.51
C ASP A 128 -21.87 6.49 -9.49
N GLN A 129 -22.25 5.24 -9.79
CA GLN A 129 -21.99 4.09 -8.93
C GLN A 129 -20.50 3.81 -8.78
N ALA A 130 -19.72 3.93 -9.86
CA ALA A 130 -18.26 3.77 -9.80
C ALA A 130 -17.63 4.86 -8.94
N ILE A 131 -18.12 6.09 -9.02
CA ILE A 131 -17.66 7.22 -8.21
C ILE A 131 -17.96 6.96 -6.72
N ILE A 132 -19.18 6.54 -6.38
CA ILE A 132 -19.57 6.23 -5.01
C ILE A 132 -18.67 5.13 -4.44
N VAL A 133 -18.52 4.02 -5.15
CA VAL A 133 -17.68 2.88 -4.71
C VAL A 133 -16.22 3.28 -4.57
N LYS A 134 -15.67 4.09 -5.53
CA LYS A 134 -14.32 4.65 -5.43
C LYS A 134 -14.14 5.44 -4.13
N ASN A 135 -15.08 6.32 -3.82
CA ASN A 135 -15.01 7.18 -2.65
C ASN A 135 -15.05 6.37 -1.35
N GLU A 136 -15.94 5.39 -1.25
CA GLU A 136 -16.03 4.50 -0.09
C GLU A 136 -14.75 3.67 0.13
N LEU A 137 -14.21 3.09 -0.94
CA LEU A 137 -12.98 2.30 -0.85
C LEU A 137 -11.78 3.17 -0.51
N THR A 138 -11.68 4.36 -1.11
CA THR A 138 -10.65 5.35 -0.80
C THR A 138 -10.71 5.76 0.67
N GLN A 139 -11.90 6.02 1.21
CA GLN A 139 -12.07 6.34 2.63
C GLN A 139 -11.60 5.20 3.53
N LYS A 140 -11.98 3.95 3.24
CA LYS A 140 -11.54 2.77 3.99
C LYS A 140 -10.02 2.59 3.96
N ILE A 141 -9.40 2.81 2.79
CA ILE A 141 -7.94 2.78 2.65
C ILE A 141 -7.29 3.89 3.48
N ASN A 142 -7.78 5.12 3.38
CA ASN A 142 -7.24 6.25 4.13
C ASN A 142 -7.34 6.04 5.65
N THR A 143 -8.41 5.41 6.15
CA THR A 143 -8.52 5.01 7.56
C THR A 143 -7.34 4.10 7.97
N GLN A 144 -7.01 3.08 7.17
CA GLN A 144 -5.88 2.20 7.44
C GLN A 144 -4.52 2.93 7.36
N LEU A 145 -4.37 3.83 6.38
CA LEU A 145 -3.15 4.63 6.25
C LEU A 145 -2.96 5.60 7.43
N ASN A 146 -4.03 6.19 7.93
CA ASN A 146 -3.99 7.04 9.12
C ASN A 146 -3.61 6.23 10.36
N SER A 147 -4.20 5.05 10.57
CA SER A 147 -3.81 4.14 11.66
C SER A 147 -2.32 3.77 11.56
N PHE A 148 -1.83 3.45 10.37
CA PHE A 148 -0.41 3.18 10.14
C PHE A 148 0.49 4.38 10.50
N ASN A 149 0.12 5.59 10.09
CA ASN A 149 0.88 6.79 10.41
C ASN A 149 0.92 7.06 11.93
N THR A 150 -0.20 6.81 12.63
CA THR A 150 -0.27 6.91 14.10
C THR A 150 0.67 5.89 14.76
N LEU A 151 0.65 4.62 14.30
CA LEU A 151 1.59 3.60 14.81
C LEU A 151 3.05 4.01 14.61
N LEU A 152 3.40 4.58 13.45
CA LEU A 152 4.77 5.05 13.19
C LEU A 152 5.17 6.20 14.11
N SER A 153 4.31 7.21 14.27
CA SER A 153 4.64 8.42 15.02
C SER A 153 4.65 8.22 16.53
N GLU A 154 3.86 7.28 17.04
CA GLU A 154 3.70 7.04 18.47
C GLU A 154 4.40 5.76 18.91
N GLN A 155 3.97 4.61 18.43
CA GLN A 155 4.42 3.32 18.97
C GLN A 155 5.83 2.95 18.51
N VAL A 156 6.14 3.12 17.22
CA VAL A 156 7.51 2.85 16.72
C VAL A 156 8.50 3.81 17.37
N LYS A 157 8.12 5.08 17.52
CA LYS A 157 8.96 6.07 18.22
C LYS A 157 9.17 5.70 19.69
N ALA A 158 8.10 5.31 20.40
CA ALA A 158 8.19 4.88 21.78
C ALA A 158 9.03 3.60 21.95
N PHE A 159 8.88 2.65 21.02
CA PHE A 159 9.73 1.46 20.98
C PHE A 159 11.21 1.81 20.82
N ASN A 160 11.55 2.66 19.85
CA ASN A 160 12.94 3.09 19.61
C ASN A 160 13.51 3.81 20.83
N THR A 161 12.75 4.66 21.52
CA THR A 161 13.17 5.32 22.75
C THR A 161 13.45 4.30 23.84
N ALA A 162 12.58 3.34 24.04
CA ALA A 162 12.77 2.28 25.04
C ALA A 162 13.94 1.35 24.69
N PHE A 163 14.15 1.04 23.41
CA PHE A 163 15.30 0.27 22.93
C PHE A 163 16.62 1.00 23.26
N ASN A 164 16.72 2.29 22.92
CA ASN A 164 17.91 3.08 23.17
C ASN A 164 18.23 3.24 24.67
N SER A 165 17.19 3.36 25.53
CA SER A 165 17.37 3.47 26.98
C SER A 165 17.95 2.20 27.62
N LYS A 166 17.78 1.06 26.97
CA LYS A 166 18.34 -0.24 27.41
C LYS A 166 19.80 -0.43 26.99
N GLN A 167 20.40 0.49 26.20
CA GLN A 167 21.76 0.40 25.67
C GLN A 167 22.05 -0.93 24.95
N LEU A 168 21.05 -1.44 24.22
CA LEU A 168 21.13 -2.72 23.51
C LEU A 168 22.03 -2.61 22.27
N ASN A 169 22.70 -3.71 21.93
CA ASN A 169 23.53 -3.78 20.74
C ASN A 169 22.68 -3.92 19.47
N TYR A 170 23.00 -3.15 18.43
CA TYR A 170 22.35 -3.23 17.12
C TYR A 170 22.84 -4.40 16.28
N LEU A 171 24.08 -4.84 16.51
CA LEU A 171 24.71 -5.94 15.79
C LEU A 171 25.23 -6.97 16.80
N PHE A 172 25.01 -8.24 16.45
CA PHE A 172 25.56 -9.39 17.19
C PHE A 172 26.51 -10.16 16.29
N VAL A 173 27.60 -10.63 16.88
CA VAL A 173 28.45 -11.67 16.31
C VAL A 173 28.01 -12.96 16.98
N GLU A 174 27.46 -13.91 16.23
CA GLU A 174 27.18 -15.26 16.73
C GLU A 174 28.52 -15.93 17.05
N GLU A 175 28.67 -16.51 18.26
CA GLU A 175 29.84 -17.28 18.68
C GLU A 175 29.87 -18.66 18.03
#